data_c1582ea0edb895fc75e3d25004d0f492
#
_entry.id   c1582ea0edb895fc75e3d25004d0f492
#
_cell.length_a   1.000
_cell.length_b   1.000
_cell.length_c   1.000
_cell.angle_alpha   90.00
_cell.angle_beta   90.00
_cell.angle_gamma   90.00
#
_symmetry.space_group_name_H-M   'P 1'
#
loop_
_entity.id
_entity.type
_entity.pdbx_description
1 polymer ?
#
loop_
_entity_poly.entity_id
_entity_poly.type
_entity_poly.pdbx_seq_one_letter_code
_entity_poly.pdbx_strand_id
1 'polypeptide(L)'
;MAWDCIVIAARLTWRRLGLLLTANMLWLVLSLPIVTWPAATGGLFYLINRVVKEELDIEPRYARLSDFWDGFRRYGLRSSLLSILDLLMMAIIIVALRFYSQSSVEWLRWLIGPIGLVALAWAGAQLYLYPLLIQRPERQPWELAREAFLIAISYAAPTLSLLVTTIVLAAGAAVLAGPVLLIFFSLLGMIETVALRLVLIQQGEIIPIRRPEK
;
A
#
# COMPACT_ATOMS: atom_id res chain seq x y z
N MET A 1 8.06 3.33 -15.62
CA MET A 1 8.00 3.07 -14.16
C MET A 1 6.70 2.40 -13.73
N ALA A 2 5.51 3.04 -13.86
CA ALA A 2 4.25 2.40 -13.42
C ALA A 2 3.94 1.08 -14.16
N TRP A 3 4.12 1.05 -15.47
CA TRP A 3 3.95 -0.17 -16.28
C TRP A 3 4.90 -1.28 -15.85
N ASP A 4 6.18 -0.98 -15.67
CA ASP A 4 7.18 -1.96 -15.22
C ASP A 4 6.82 -2.52 -13.84
N CYS A 5 6.33 -1.66 -12.95
CA CYS A 5 5.83 -2.06 -11.63
C CYS A 5 4.71 -3.09 -11.74
N ILE A 6 3.70 -2.83 -12.57
CA ILE A 6 2.54 -3.72 -12.77
C ILE A 6 2.99 -5.07 -13.37
N VAL A 7 3.85 -5.05 -14.38
CA VAL A 7 4.36 -6.27 -15.03
C VAL A 7 5.19 -7.10 -14.05
N ILE A 8 6.08 -6.47 -13.28
CA ILE A 8 6.88 -7.15 -12.26
C ILE A 8 5.97 -7.75 -11.19
N ALA A 9 5.05 -6.97 -10.64
CA ALA A 9 4.11 -7.42 -9.60
C ALA A 9 3.24 -8.58 -10.08
N ALA A 10 2.68 -8.52 -11.29
CA ALA A 10 1.88 -9.59 -11.88
C ALA A 10 2.70 -10.88 -12.06
N ARG A 11 3.95 -10.78 -12.55
CA ARG A 11 4.86 -11.92 -12.73
C ARG A 11 5.21 -12.59 -11.39
N LEU A 12 5.54 -11.79 -10.36
CA LEU A 12 5.85 -12.30 -9.03
C LEU A 12 4.63 -12.95 -8.38
N THR A 13 3.46 -12.33 -8.51
CA THR A 13 2.20 -12.89 -8.03
C THR A 13 1.90 -14.24 -8.68
N TRP A 14 2.09 -14.36 -9.99
CA TRP A 14 1.86 -15.60 -10.71
C TRP A 14 2.81 -16.73 -10.28
N ARG A 15 4.09 -16.42 -10.07
CA ARG A 15 5.08 -17.40 -9.59
C ARG A 15 4.78 -17.96 -8.20
N ARG A 16 4.18 -17.15 -7.32
CA ARG A 16 3.87 -17.50 -5.92
C ARG A 16 2.36 -17.51 -5.64
N LEU A 17 1.56 -17.79 -6.66
CA LEU A 17 0.11 -17.72 -6.62
C LEU A 17 -0.50 -18.49 -5.44
N GLY A 18 -0.08 -19.74 -5.21
CA GLY A 18 -0.60 -20.56 -4.12
C GLY A 18 -0.34 -19.96 -2.74
N LEU A 19 0.87 -19.45 -2.49
CA LEU A 19 1.23 -18.82 -1.23
C LEU A 19 0.43 -17.53 -1.00
N LEU A 20 0.32 -16.69 -2.04
CA LEU A 20 -0.38 -15.41 -1.97
C LEU A 20 -1.90 -15.61 -1.86
N LEU A 21 -2.46 -16.63 -2.51
CA LEU A 21 -3.87 -16.99 -2.37
C LEU A 21 -4.20 -17.41 -0.93
N THR A 22 -3.39 -18.29 -0.33
CA THR A 22 -3.58 -18.72 1.05
C THR A 22 -3.39 -17.59 2.05
N ALA A 23 -2.42 -16.70 1.82
CA ALA A 23 -2.20 -15.52 2.63
C ALA A 23 -3.37 -14.54 2.55
N ASN A 24 -3.95 -14.35 1.37
CA ASN A 24 -5.12 -13.48 1.18
C ASN A 24 -6.37 -14.05 1.84
N MET A 25 -6.56 -15.38 1.78
CA MET A 25 -7.63 -16.06 2.53
C MET A 25 -7.47 -15.84 4.04
N LEU A 26 -6.26 -16.01 4.55
CA LEU A 26 -5.97 -15.79 5.96
C LEU A 26 -6.22 -14.31 6.34
N TRP A 27 -5.80 -13.38 5.48
CA TRP A 27 -6.07 -11.96 5.66
C TRP A 27 -7.58 -11.67 5.72
N LEU A 28 -8.39 -12.23 4.80
CA LEU A 28 -9.83 -12.05 4.78
C LEU A 28 -10.47 -12.54 6.10
N VAL A 29 -10.12 -13.74 6.55
CA VAL A 29 -10.66 -14.31 7.80
C VAL A 29 -10.28 -13.44 9.00
N LEU A 30 -9.02 -13.01 9.09
CA LEU A 30 -8.54 -12.18 10.20
C LEU A 30 -9.01 -10.73 10.12
N SER A 31 -9.49 -10.29 8.98
CA SER A 31 -10.06 -8.94 8.79
C SER A 31 -11.55 -8.87 9.16
N LEU A 32 -12.24 -10.01 9.37
CA LEU A 32 -13.63 -10.03 9.80
C LEU A 32 -13.86 -9.29 11.12
N PRO A 33 -13.03 -9.49 12.18
CA PRO A 33 -13.04 -8.58 13.31
C PRO A 33 -12.28 -7.29 12.91
N ILE A 34 -12.99 -6.17 12.82
CA ILE A 34 -12.44 -4.86 12.40
C ILE A 34 -11.16 -4.49 13.15
N VAL A 35 -11.07 -4.87 14.43
CA VAL A 35 -9.90 -4.59 15.30
C VAL A 35 -8.61 -5.27 14.81
N THR A 36 -8.71 -6.46 14.22
CA THR A 36 -7.55 -7.23 13.74
C THR A 36 -7.17 -6.89 12.27
N TRP A 37 -8.02 -6.16 11.55
CA TRP A 37 -7.77 -5.78 10.17
C TRP A 37 -6.41 -5.08 9.94
N PRO A 38 -6.00 -4.06 10.73
CA PRO A 38 -4.69 -3.43 10.54
C PRO A 38 -3.53 -4.40 10.76
N ALA A 39 -3.63 -5.26 11.78
CA ALA A 39 -2.60 -6.26 12.07
C ALA A 39 -2.51 -7.33 10.96
N ALA A 40 -3.65 -7.78 10.43
CA ALA A 40 -3.70 -8.70 9.30
C ALA A 40 -3.07 -8.08 8.04
N THR A 41 -3.31 -6.80 7.80
CA THR A 41 -2.69 -6.05 6.70
C THR A 41 -1.18 -5.95 6.89
N GLY A 42 -0.70 -5.65 8.09
CA GLY A 42 0.74 -5.69 8.41
C GLY A 42 1.38 -7.06 8.16
N GLY A 43 0.68 -8.14 8.52
CA GLY A 43 1.10 -9.52 8.26
C GLY A 43 1.19 -9.83 6.76
N LEU A 44 0.18 -9.43 5.98
CA LEU A 44 0.14 -9.62 4.54
C LEU A 44 1.30 -8.88 3.85
N PHE A 45 1.52 -7.60 4.18
CA PHE A 45 2.61 -6.82 3.61
C PHE A 45 3.99 -7.34 4.00
N TYR A 46 4.16 -7.87 5.22
CA TYR A 46 5.41 -8.50 5.61
C TYR A 46 5.71 -9.73 4.76
N LEU A 47 4.73 -10.63 4.56
CA LEU A 47 4.87 -11.80 3.68
C LEU A 47 5.18 -11.37 2.24
N ILE A 48 4.44 -10.38 1.69
CA ILE A 48 4.68 -9.86 0.34
C ILE A 48 6.10 -9.32 0.19
N ASN A 49 6.59 -8.55 1.15
CA ASN A 49 7.95 -8.05 1.13
C ASN A 49 8.99 -9.19 1.14
N ARG A 50 8.70 -10.29 1.85
CA ARG A 50 9.55 -11.51 1.82
C ARG A 50 9.54 -12.16 0.45
N VAL A 51 8.38 -12.30 -0.19
CA VAL A 51 8.26 -12.82 -1.56
C VAL A 51 9.05 -11.96 -2.53
N VAL A 52 8.93 -10.63 -2.44
CA VAL A 52 9.68 -9.71 -3.31
C VAL A 52 11.19 -9.84 -3.11
N LYS A 53 11.65 -9.97 -1.87
CA LYS A 53 13.08 -10.11 -1.58
C LYS A 53 13.64 -11.45 -2.06
N GLU A 54 12.87 -12.53 -1.95
CA GLU A 54 13.23 -13.85 -2.45
C GLU A 54 13.34 -13.84 -3.99
N GLU A 55 12.29 -13.41 -4.68
CA GLU A 55 12.21 -13.44 -6.13
C GLU A 55 13.19 -12.47 -6.84
N LEU A 56 13.73 -11.51 -6.10
CA LEU A 56 14.75 -10.57 -6.58
C LEU A 56 16.17 -10.94 -6.11
N ASP A 57 16.38 -12.18 -5.60
CA ASP A 57 17.65 -12.68 -5.10
C ASP A 57 18.35 -11.79 -4.05
N ILE A 58 17.56 -11.08 -3.23
CA ILE A 58 18.09 -10.20 -2.19
C ILE A 58 18.35 -10.97 -0.91
N GLU A 59 17.47 -11.91 -0.58
CA GLU A 59 17.60 -12.79 0.58
C GLU A 59 17.39 -14.25 0.14
N PRO A 60 18.34 -15.17 0.45
CA PRO A 60 18.27 -16.58 0.02
C PRO A 60 17.25 -17.41 0.81
N ARG A 61 16.37 -16.79 1.58
CA ARG A 61 15.36 -17.46 2.40
C ARG A 61 14.01 -17.46 1.69
N TYR A 62 13.44 -18.66 1.49
CA TYR A 62 12.11 -18.85 0.93
C TYR A 62 11.02 -18.24 1.80
N ALA A 63 10.11 -17.47 1.20
CA ALA A 63 8.92 -16.95 1.84
C ALA A 63 7.95 -18.10 2.18
N ARG A 64 7.39 -18.08 3.39
CA ARG A 64 6.49 -19.10 3.92
C ARG A 64 5.26 -18.45 4.53
N LEU A 65 4.16 -19.21 4.65
CA LEU A 65 2.95 -18.72 5.31
C LEU A 65 3.19 -18.32 6.77
N SER A 66 4.19 -18.93 7.45
CA SER A 66 4.62 -18.50 8.79
C SER A 66 5.06 -17.06 8.85
N ASP A 67 5.62 -16.51 7.76
CA ASP A 67 6.04 -15.10 7.71
C ASP A 67 4.84 -14.15 7.85
N PHE A 68 3.63 -14.56 7.43
CA PHE A 68 2.41 -13.80 7.70
C PHE A 68 2.16 -13.64 9.20
N TRP A 69 2.27 -14.72 9.98
CA TRP A 69 2.08 -14.68 11.43
C TRP A 69 3.18 -13.89 12.15
N ASP A 70 4.41 -14.00 11.68
CA ASP A 70 5.53 -13.20 12.19
C ASP A 70 5.28 -11.71 11.95
N GLY A 71 4.81 -11.35 10.76
CA GLY A 71 4.40 -9.99 10.43
C GLY A 71 3.22 -9.50 11.26
N PHE A 72 2.16 -10.32 11.39
CA PHE A 72 0.98 -10.03 12.19
C PHE A 72 1.34 -9.70 13.64
N ARG A 73 2.18 -10.52 14.28
CA ARG A 73 2.61 -10.31 15.67
C ARG A 73 3.57 -9.12 15.81
N ARG A 74 4.54 -9.01 14.91
CA ARG A 74 5.59 -8.00 14.98
C ARG A 74 5.10 -6.59 14.68
N TYR A 75 4.23 -6.46 13.66
CA TYR A 75 3.76 -5.15 13.19
C TYR A 75 2.33 -4.81 13.63
N GLY A 76 1.60 -5.72 14.28
CA GLY A 76 0.19 -5.55 14.61
C GLY A 76 -0.12 -4.24 15.33
N LEU A 77 0.59 -3.92 16.41
CA LEU A 77 0.38 -2.67 17.14
C LEU A 77 0.71 -1.44 16.30
N ARG A 78 1.81 -1.48 15.56
CA ARG A 78 2.25 -0.36 14.70
C ARG A 78 1.30 -0.15 13.52
N SER A 79 0.82 -1.23 12.91
CA SER A 79 -0.20 -1.19 11.87
C SER A 79 -1.50 -0.57 12.40
N SER A 80 -1.91 -0.93 13.63
CA SER A 80 -3.10 -0.35 14.26
C SER A 80 -2.94 1.14 14.53
N LEU A 81 -1.79 1.57 15.04
CA LEU A 81 -1.50 2.99 15.24
C LEU A 81 -1.47 3.76 13.91
N LEU A 82 -0.88 3.18 12.87
CA LEU A 82 -0.85 3.78 11.53
C LEU A 82 -2.25 3.91 10.95
N SER A 83 -3.11 2.90 11.10
CA SER A 83 -4.51 2.93 10.64
C SER A 83 -5.34 3.95 11.42
N ILE A 84 -5.12 4.09 12.73
CA ILE A 84 -5.81 5.12 13.52
C ILE A 84 -5.41 6.53 13.03
N LEU A 85 -4.11 6.74 12.79
CA LEU A 85 -3.61 8.01 12.24
C LEU A 85 -4.23 8.30 10.87
N ASP A 86 -4.31 7.28 10.03
CA ASP A 86 -4.91 7.38 8.70
C ASP A 86 -6.41 7.74 8.76
N LEU A 87 -7.17 7.05 9.60
CA LEU A 87 -8.59 7.34 9.82
C LEU A 87 -8.80 8.77 10.34
N LEU A 88 -7.93 9.24 11.23
CA LEU A 88 -7.98 10.62 11.75
C LEU A 88 -7.73 11.63 10.63
N MET A 89 -6.70 11.41 9.80
CA MET A 89 -6.41 12.29 8.67
C MET A 89 -7.55 12.29 7.64
N MET A 90 -8.12 11.14 7.34
CA MET A 90 -9.28 11.01 6.45
C MET A 90 -10.48 11.77 7.01
N ALA A 91 -10.76 11.64 8.32
CA ALA A 91 -11.84 12.36 8.99
C ALA A 91 -11.64 13.89 8.91
N ILE A 92 -10.42 14.37 9.16
CA ILE A 92 -10.08 15.81 9.04
C ILE A 92 -10.33 16.32 7.63
N ILE A 93 -9.87 15.58 6.60
CA ILE A 93 -10.05 15.95 5.19
C ILE A 93 -11.55 16.00 4.84
N ILE A 94 -12.32 14.99 5.24
CA ILE A 94 -13.77 14.93 4.95
C ILE A 94 -14.51 16.09 5.63
N VAL A 95 -14.21 16.36 6.91
CA VAL A 95 -14.83 17.48 7.66
C VAL A 95 -14.48 18.81 7.00
N ALA A 96 -13.20 19.01 6.64
CA ALA A 96 -12.76 20.22 5.96
C ALA A 96 -13.49 20.41 4.61
N LEU A 97 -13.53 19.38 3.77
CA LEU A 97 -14.24 19.44 2.48
C LEU A 97 -15.74 19.77 2.66
N ARG A 98 -16.41 19.14 3.63
CA ARG A 98 -17.82 19.43 3.93
C ARG A 98 -18.00 20.83 4.43
N PHE A 99 -17.18 21.28 5.38
CA PHE A 99 -17.28 22.63 5.96
C PHE A 99 -17.15 23.71 4.88
N TYR A 100 -16.10 23.63 4.05
CA TYR A 100 -15.86 24.62 3.01
C TYR A 100 -16.86 24.54 1.86
N SER A 101 -17.38 23.35 1.52
CA SER A 101 -18.39 23.21 0.47
C SER A 101 -19.75 23.81 0.85
N GLN A 102 -20.07 23.83 2.14
CA GLN A 102 -21.34 24.36 2.65
C GLN A 102 -21.24 25.83 3.10
N SER A 103 -20.06 26.44 3.02
CA SER A 103 -19.87 27.83 3.43
C SER A 103 -20.69 28.80 2.58
N SER A 104 -21.39 29.71 3.23
CA SER A 104 -22.09 30.84 2.58
C SER A 104 -21.12 31.93 2.10
N VAL A 105 -19.89 31.90 2.58
CA VAL A 105 -18.86 32.90 2.26
C VAL A 105 -18.11 32.46 1.03
N GLU A 106 -18.23 33.20 -0.06
CA GLU A 106 -17.73 32.81 -1.39
C GLU A 106 -16.22 32.55 -1.43
N TRP A 107 -15.41 33.41 -0.82
CA TRP A 107 -13.95 33.24 -0.84
C TRP A 107 -13.48 31.96 -0.09
N LEU A 108 -14.20 31.50 0.92
CA LEU A 108 -13.89 30.25 1.63
C LEU A 108 -14.08 29.01 0.74
N ARG A 109 -14.99 29.08 -0.24
CA ARG A 109 -15.22 27.99 -1.20
C ARG A 109 -14.00 27.74 -2.11
N TRP A 110 -13.18 28.75 -2.34
CA TRP A 110 -11.93 28.59 -3.10
C TRP A 110 -10.92 27.66 -2.42
N LEU A 111 -11.02 27.48 -1.09
CA LEU A 111 -10.17 26.54 -0.35
C LEU A 111 -10.47 25.07 -0.65
N ILE A 112 -11.60 24.75 -1.29
CA ILE A 112 -11.92 23.39 -1.74
C ILE A 112 -10.85 22.85 -2.70
N GLY A 113 -10.32 23.69 -3.59
CA GLY A 113 -9.27 23.30 -4.54
C GLY A 113 -7.99 22.81 -3.84
N PRO A 114 -7.33 23.62 -3.03
CA PRO A 114 -6.17 23.21 -2.24
C PRO A 114 -6.42 21.99 -1.35
N ILE A 115 -7.57 21.94 -0.65
CA ILE A 115 -7.92 20.80 0.20
C ILE A 115 -8.11 19.53 -0.64
N GLY A 116 -8.71 19.65 -1.82
CA GLY A 116 -8.85 18.54 -2.77
C GLY A 116 -7.50 18.01 -3.26
N LEU A 117 -6.52 18.89 -3.49
CA LEU A 117 -5.15 18.48 -3.82
C LEU A 117 -4.48 17.75 -2.66
N VAL A 118 -4.66 18.21 -1.42
CA VAL A 118 -4.18 17.51 -0.23
C VAL A 118 -4.84 16.13 -0.10
N ALA A 119 -6.17 16.05 -0.32
CA ALA A 119 -6.90 14.80 -0.31
C ALA A 119 -6.38 13.80 -1.35
N LEU A 120 -6.10 14.28 -2.57
CA LEU A 120 -5.54 13.47 -3.65
C LEU A 120 -4.13 12.97 -3.31
N ALA A 121 -3.28 13.86 -2.77
CA ALA A 121 -1.93 13.49 -2.33
C ALA A 121 -1.98 12.48 -1.17
N TRP A 122 -2.92 12.63 -0.23
CA TRP A 122 -3.13 11.68 0.85
C TRP A 122 -3.63 10.32 0.34
N ALA A 123 -4.55 10.31 -0.64
CA ALA A 123 -4.97 9.08 -1.31
C ALA A 123 -3.79 8.37 -2.00
N GLY A 124 -2.89 9.12 -2.64
CA GLY A 124 -1.65 8.58 -3.19
C GLY A 124 -0.68 8.05 -2.12
N ALA A 125 -0.62 8.69 -0.95
CA ALA A 125 0.22 8.26 0.17
C ALA A 125 -0.17 6.86 0.69
N GLN A 126 -1.45 6.47 0.57
CA GLN A 126 -1.94 5.15 0.98
C GLN A 126 -1.15 4.01 0.31
N LEU A 127 -0.73 4.19 -0.95
CA LEU A 127 0.04 3.20 -1.69
C LEU A 127 1.42 2.90 -1.07
N TYR A 128 1.93 3.78 -0.22
CA TYR A 128 3.27 3.69 0.35
C TYR A 128 3.29 3.41 1.86
N LEU A 129 2.18 3.62 2.57
CA LEU A 129 2.12 3.55 4.04
C LEU A 129 2.56 2.18 4.58
N TYR A 130 1.91 1.10 4.15
CA TYR A 130 2.22 -0.24 4.62
C TYR A 130 3.56 -0.77 4.12
N PRO A 131 3.93 -0.60 2.84
CA PRO A 131 5.27 -0.94 2.37
C PRO A 131 6.38 -0.23 3.15
N LEU A 132 6.22 1.07 3.49
CA LEU A 132 7.17 1.82 4.31
C LEU A 132 7.26 1.29 5.73
N LEU A 133 6.13 0.95 6.36
CA LEU A 133 6.10 0.35 7.70
C LEU A 133 6.97 -0.91 7.79
N ILE A 134 6.93 -1.75 6.75
CA ILE A 134 7.72 -2.98 6.72
C ILE A 134 9.20 -2.72 6.42
N GLN A 135 9.50 -1.73 5.58
CA GLN A 135 10.89 -1.42 5.20
C GLN A 135 11.64 -0.59 6.24
N ARG A 136 10.91 0.24 7.02
CA ARG A 136 11.48 1.14 8.04
C ARG A 136 10.83 0.93 9.41
N PRO A 137 11.01 -0.27 10.01
CA PRO A 137 10.34 -0.63 11.25
C PRO A 137 10.77 0.20 12.46
N GLU A 138 11.89 0.92 12.39
CA GLU A 138 12.39 1.80 13.46
C GLU A 138 11.65 3.13 13.54
N ARG A 139 11.04 3.57 12.43
CA ARG A 139 10.36 4.88 12.36
C ARG A 139 9.01 4.86 13.04
N GLN A 140 8.63 6.03 13.56
CA GLN A 140 7.32 6.23 14.17
C GLN A 140 6.20 6.32 13.11
N PRO A 141 4.94 5.93 13.41
CA PRO A 141 3.84 5.95 12.44
C PRO A 141 3.62 7.30 11.76
N TRP A 142 3.75 8.41 12.50
CA TRP A 142 3.58 9.75 11.95
C TRP A 142 4.73 10.16 10.99
N GLU A 143 5.94 9.67 11.22
CA GLU A 143 7.08 9.88 10.30
C GLU A 143 6.86 9.12 9.00
N LEU A 144 6.36 7.88 9.10
CA LEU A 144 6.00 7.06 7.94
C LEU A 144 4.88 7.72 7.12
N ALA A 145 3.85 8.25 7.79
CA ALA A 145 2.76 8.95 7.13
C ALA A 145 3.25 10.22 6.39
N ARG A 146 4.12 11.00 7.05
CA ARG A 146 4.75 12.17 6.44
C ARG A 146 5.61 11.78 5.23
N GLU A 147 6.39 10.73 5.35
CA GLU A 147 7.26 10.24 4.27
C GLU A 147 6.44 9.73 3.09
N ALA A 148 5.39 8.92 3.34
CA ALA A 148 4.47 8.46 2.32
C ALA A 148 3.83 9.62 1.55
N PHE A 149 3.40 10.67 2.27
CA PHE A 149 2.84 11.87 1.69
C PHE A 149 3.85 12.63 0.81
N LEU A 150 5.09 12.78 1.29
CA LEU A 150 6.17 13.43 0.51
C LEU A 150 6.51 12.62 -0.75
N ILE A 151 6.56 11.29 -0.67
CA ILE A 151 6.77 10.41 -1.83
C ILE A 151 5.64 10.60 -2.83
N ALA A 152 4.38 10.61 -2.39
CA ALA A 152 3.22 10.78 -3.26
C ALA A 152 3.27 12.10 -4.05
N ILE A 153 3.73 13.19 -3.44
CA ILE A 153 3.89 14.48 -4.09
C ILE A 153 5.12 14.50 -5.00
N SER A 154 6.26 14.03 -4.51
CA SER A 154 7.53 14.06 -5.25
C SER A 154 7.49 13.19 -6.52
N TYR A 155 6.73 12.09 -6.46
CA TYR A 155 6.52 11.17 -7.57
C TYR A 155 5.06 11.17 -8.03
N ALA A 156 4.46 12.37 -8.21
CA ALA A 156 3.03 12.53 -8.49
C ALA A 156 2.56 11.75 -9.74
N ALA A 157 3.30 11.81 -10.85
CA ALA A 157 2.92 11.13 -12.09
C ALA A 157 2.84 9.59 -11.94
N PRO A 158 3.87 8.87 -11.44
CA PRO A 158 3.75 7.44 -11.17
C PRO A 158 2.71 7.12 -10.09
N THR A 159 2.57 7.94 -9.05
CA THR A 159 1.58 7.75 -7.98
C THR A 159 0.16 7.83 -8.53
N LEU A 160 -0.16 8.84 -9.35
CA LEU A 160 -1.47 8.97 -10.00
C LEU A 160 -1.76 7.79 -10.93
N SER A 161 -0.76 7.35 -11.72
CA SER A 161 -0.91 6.18 -12.58
C SER A 161 -1.22 4.91 -11.78
N LEU A 162 -0.54 4.69 -10.66
CA LEU A 162 -0.79 3.56 -9.76
C LEU A 162 -2.17 3.67 -9.08
N LEU A 163 -2.57 4.88 -8.69
CA LEU A 163 -3.87 5.13 -8.07
C LEU A 163 -5.01 4.81 -9.04
N VAL A 164 -4.90 5.25 -10.30
CA VAL A 164 -5.85 4.88 -11.36
C VAL A 164 -5.87 3.37 -11.57
N THR A 165 -4.71 2.73 -11.63
CA THR A 165 -4.62 1.26 -11.75
C THR A 165 -5.31 0.55 -10.60
N THR A 166 -5.09 0.99 -9.36
CA THR A 166 -5.75 0.46 -8.16
C THR A 166 -7.27 0.59 -8.24
N ILE A 167 -7.77 1.77 -8.66
CA ILE A 167 -9.22 2.00 -8.83
C ILE A 167 -9.80 1.09 -9.91
N VAL A 168 -9.13 0.95 -11.05
CA VAL A 168 -9.58 0.06 -12.14
C VAL A 168 -9.59 -1.40 -11.69
N LEU A 169 -8.55 -1.86 -10.99
CA LEU A 169 -8.48 -3.21 -10.43
C LEU A 169 -9.57 -3.43 -9.38
N ALA A 170 -9.84 -2.45 -8.51
CA ALA A 170 -10.89 -2.53 -7.50
C ALA A 170 -12.28 -2.59 -8.13
N ALA A 171 -12.55 -1.77 -9.16
CA ALA A 171 -13.80 -1.81 -9.92
C ALA A 171 -13.99 -3.16 -10.63
N GLY A 172 -12.92 -3.68 -11.26
CA GLY A 172 -12.93 -5.02 -11.87
C GLY A 172 -13.19 -6.13 -10.86
N ALA A 173 -12.57 -6.07 -9.68
CA ALA A 173 -12.78 -7.03 -8.61
C ALA A 173 -14.22 -6.99 -8.07
N ALA A 174 -14.82 -5.80 -7.98
CA ALA A 174 -16.21 -5.63 -7.54
C ALA A 174 -17.21 -6.22 -8.55
N VAL A 175 -16.94 -6.09 -9.86
CA VAL A 175 -17.80 -6.62 -10.92
C VAL A 175 -17.69 -8.14 -11.03
N LEU A 176 -16.46 -8.68 -10.94
CA LEU A 176 -16.19 -10.11 -11.13
C LEU A 176 -16.51 -10.97 -9.90
N ALA A 177 -16.83 -10.38 -8.76
CA ALA A 177 -17.20 -10.97 -7.46
C ALA A 177 -16.63 -12.39 -7.17
N GLY A 178 -16.21 -12.67 -5.96
CA GLY A 178 -15.76 -14.01 -5.53
C GLY A 178 -14.31 -14.35 -5.91
N PRO A 179 -13.98 -15.03 -7.02
CA PRO A 179 -12.64 -15.54 -7.27
C PRO A 179 -11.54 -14.48 -7.32
N VAL A 180 -11.87 -13.29 -7.83
CA VAL A 180 -10.89 -12.19 -7.95
C VAL A 180 -10.57 -11.58 -6.60
N LEU A 181 -11.52 -11.52 -5.65
CA LEU A 181 -11.27 -11.06 -4.29
C LEU A 181 -10.24 -11.92 -3.56
N LEU A 182 -10.15 -13.21 -3.93
CA LEU A 182 -9.22 -14.16 -3.32
C LEU A 182 -7.74 -13.82 -3.57
N ILE A 183 -7.43 -13.05 -4.60
CA ILE A 183 -6.05 -12.66 -4.93
C ILE A 183 -5.85 -11.14 -4.95
N PHE A 184 -6.95 -10.38 -4.95
CA PHE A 184 -6.93 -8.94 -5.17
C PHE A 184 -6.03 -8.18 -4.21
N PHE A 185 -6.18 -8.40 -2.89
CA PHE A 185 -5.39 -7.69 -1.89
C PHE A 185 -3.92 -8.06 -1.92
N SER A 186 -3.61 -9.33 -2.22
CA SER A 186 -2.22 -9.78 -2.39
C SER A 186 -1.58 -9.17 -3.63
N LEU A 187 -2.31 -9.06 -4.74
CA LEU A 187 -1.84 -8.40 -5.96
C LEU A 187 -1.63 -6.91 -5.74
N LEU A 188 -2.58 -6.25 -5.08
CA LEU A 188 -2.49 -4.83 -4.74
C LEU A 188 -1.26 -4.56 -3.87
N GLY A 189 -1.10 -5.29 -2.77
CA GLY A 189 0.06 -5.16 -1.90
C GLY A 189 1.39 -5.46 -2.60
N MET A 190 1.39 -6.37 -3.60
CA MET A 190 2.56 -6.62 -4.44
C MET A 190 2.91 -5.40 -5.29
N ILE A 191 1.91 -4.79 -5.94
CA ILE A 191 2.09 -3.56 -6.74
C ILE A 191 2.66 -2.44 -5.86
N GLU A 192 2.08 -2.21 -4.69
CA GLU A 192 2.51 -1.18 -3.75
C GLU A 192 3.94 -1.42 -3.24
N THR A 193 4.28 -2.66 -2.89
CA THR A 193 5.62 -3.01 -2.41
C THR A 193 6.68 -2.83 -3.50
N VAL A 194 6.39 -3.24 -4.74
CA VAL A 194 7.28 -3.06 -5.89
C VAL A 194 7.40 -1.58 -6.24
N ALA A 195 6.29 -0.82 -6.20
CA ALA A 195 6.28 0.62 -6.47
C ALA A 195 7.19 1.38 -5.51
N LEU A 196 7.03 1.17 -4.19
CA LEU A 196 7.90 1.79 -3.20
C LEU A 196 9.36 1.44 -3.47
N ARG A 197 9.65 0.18 -3.78
CA ARG A 197 11.02 -0.26 -4.04
C ARG A 197 11.64 0.44 -5.24
N LEU A 198 10.89 0.62 -6.32
CA LEU A 198 11.36 1.37 -7.49
C LEU A 198 11.62 2.86 -7.16
N VAL A 199 10.80 3.46 -6.31
CA VAL A 199 11.02 4.82 -5.81
C VAL A 199 12.32 4.90 -5.00
N LEU A 200 12.53 3.98 -4.05
CA LEU A 200 13.74 3.96 -3.22
C LEU A 200 15.02 3.71 -4.03
N ILE A 201 14.93 2.92 -5.11
CA ILE A 201 16.04 2.75 -6.07
C ILE A 201 16.35 4.07 -6.79
N GLN A 202 15.32 4.83 -7.20
CA GLN A 202 15.52 6.14 -7.84
C GLN A 202 16.11 7.19 -6.87
N GLN A 203 15.83 7.06 -5.58
CA GLN A 203 16.42 7.90 -4.53
C GLN A 203 17.86 7.50 -4.19
N GLY A 204 18.35 6.37 -4.73
CA GLY A 204 19.69 5.86 -4.44
C GLY A 204 19.83 5.19 -3.07
N GLU A 205 18.72 4.93 -2.37
CA GLU A 205 18.72 4.33 -1.04
C GLU A 205 18.86 2.80 -1.09
N ILE A 206 18.51 2.17 -2.21
CA ILE A 206 18.57 0.72 -2.41
C ILE A 206 19.30 0.41 -3.71
N ILE A 207 20.13 -0.65 -3.70
CA ILE A 207 20.85 -1.13 -4.87
C ILE A 207 19.85 -1.58 -5.96
N PRO A 208 20.07 -1.20 -7.25
CA PRO A 208 19.21 -1.58 -8.35
C PRO A 208 19.02 -3.10 -8.44
N ILE A 209 17.82 -3.52 -8.77
CA ILE A 209 17.48 -4.91 -9.04
C ILE A 209 18.39 -5.40 -10.19
N ARG A 210 19.26 -6.39 -9.96
CA ARG A 210 19.95 -7.09 -11.03
C ARG A 210 18.87 -7.71 -11.94
N ARG A 211 18.75 -7.21 -13.17
CA ARG A 211 17.91 -7.91 -14.16
C ARG A 211 18.56 -9.28 -14.39
N PRO A 212 17.82 -10.39 -14.23
CA PRO A 212 18.33 -11.68 -14.67
C PRO A 212 18.63 -11.53 -16.17
N GLU A 213 19.88 -11.74 -16.54
CA GLU A 213 20.27 -11.86 -17.95
C GLU A 213 19.39 -12.95 -18.57
N LYS A 214 18.89 -12.68 -19.78
CA LYS A 214 17.94 -13.52 -20.52
C LYS A 214 18.59 -14.83 -20.90
#